data_c6ff70095478680b33c27672d46fe2f7
#
_entry.id   c6ff70095478680b33c27672d46fe2f7
#
_cell.length_a   1.000
_cell.length_b   1.000
_cell.length_c   1.000
_cell.angle_alpha   90.00
_cell.angle_beta   90.00
_cell.angle_gamma   90.00
#
_symmetry.space_group_name_H-M   'P 1'
#
loop_
_entity.id
_entity.type
_entity.pdbx_description
1 polymer ?
#
loop_
_entity_poly.entity_id
_entity_poly.type
_entity_poly.pdbx_seq_one_letter_code
_entity_poly.pdbx_strand_id
1 'polypeptide(L)'
;MSRIAYLNSKYINFNKAKIHIEDRGLQFSDSVYEVVPFYNKKLIDFNFHAKRLKYSLKELQIQYIVKEDKLKKIFDKIIRLNKIRNGIVYLQITRGVQSR
;
A
#
# COMPACT_ATOMS: atom_id res chain seq x y z
N MET A 1 -10.72 14.74 13.41
CA MET A 1 -10.98 13.93 12.20
C MET A 1 -10.10 12.70 12.20
N SER A 2 -10.68 11.56 11.94
CA SER A 2 -9.94 10.29 11.97
C SER A 2 -9.20 10.06 10.67
N ARG A 3 -7.97 9.58 10.78
CA ARG A 3 -7.23 9.10 9.61
C ARG A 3 -7.76 7.73 9.20
N ILE A 4 -7.74 7.46 7.93
CA ILE A 4 -8.19 6.19 7.34
C ILE A 4 -6.99 5.50 6.71
N ALA A 5 -6.83 4.22 6.99
CA ALA A 5 -5.85 3.36 6.36
C ALA A 5 -6.57 2.30 5.52
N TYR A 6 -5.83 1.70 4.59
CA TYR A 6 -6.31 0.57 3.82
C TYR A 6 -5.48 -0.65 4.26
N LEU A 7 -6.15 -1.66 4.78
CA LEU A 7 -5.48 -2.87 5.27
C LEU A 7 -6.23 -4.10 4.79
N ASN A 8 -5.55 -4.93 4.01
CA ASN A 8 -6.09 -6.21 3.55
C ASN A 8 -7.50 -6.07 2.98
N SER A 9 -7.62 -5.18 1.98
CA SER A 9 -8.85 -4.93 1.22
C SER A 9 -9.93 -4.17 1.97
N LYS A 10 -9.61 -3.58 3.12
CA LYS A 10 -10.58 -2.82 3.91
C LYS A 10 -10.06 -1.43 4.25
N TYR A 11 -10.96 -0.45 4.17
CA TYR A 11 -10.68 0.90 4.65
C TYR A 11 -11.09 0.95 6.12
N ILE A 12 -10.13 1.21 7.00
CA ILE A 12 -10.37 1.16 8.44
C ILE A 12 -9.76 2.39 9.12
N ASN A 13 -10.19 2.63 10.35
CA ASN A 13 -9.61 3.67 11.16
C ASN A 13 -8.12 3.40 11.35
N PHE A 14 -7.30 4.44 11.17
CA PHE A 14 -5.85 4.32 11.25
C PHE A 14 -5.40 3.67 12.57
N ASN A 15 -6.05 4.02 13.67
CA ASN A 15 -5.68 3.49 14.99
C ASN A 15 -5.97 2.00 15.14
N LYS A 16 -6.80 1.43 14.27
CA LYS A 16 -7.14 0.00 14.27
C LYS A 16 -6.35 -0.79 13.23
N ALA A 17 -5.51 -0.13 12.46
CA ALA A 17 -4.73 -0.79 11.41
C ALA A 17 -3.52 -1.48 12.03
N LYS A 18 -3.63 -2.79 12.24
CA LYS A 18 -2.60 -3.59 12.89
C LYS A 18 -2.35 -4.85 12.10
N ILE A 19 -1.11 -5.34 12.15
CA ILE A 19 -0.71 -6.59 11.51
C ILE A 19 -0.33 -7.60 12.59
N HIS A 20 -0.38 -8.87 12.23
CA HIS A 20 -0.04 -9.97 13.12
C HIS A 20 1.47 -9.98 13.40
N ILE A 21 1.86 -10.41 14.60
CA ILE A 21 3.28 -10.48 14.99
C ILE A 21 4.07 -11.50 14.18
N GLU A 22 3.41 -12.46 13.54
CA GLU A 22 4.06 -13.43 12.66
C GLU A 22 4.01 -13.03 11.20
N ASP A 23 3.69 -11.77 10.89
CA ASP A 23 3.80 -11.28 9.53
C ASP A 23 5.26 -11.30 9.10
N ARG A 24 5.55 -11.91 7.96
CA ARG A 24 6.93 -12.05 7.49
C ARG A 24 7.57 -10.72 7.14
N GLY A 25 6.77 -9.71 6.80
CA GLY A 25 7.29 -8.36 6.60
C GLY A 25 7.88 -7.78 7.87
N LEU A 26 7.23 -8.05 9.01
CA LEU A 26 7.72 -7.60 10.31
C LEU A 26 8.96 -8.39 10.76
N GLN A 27 8.91 -9.71 10.67
CA GLN A 27 9.98 -10.56 11.22
C GLN A 27 11.23 -10.62 10.33
N PHE A 28 11.05 -10.55 9.02
CA PHE A 28 12.15 -10.83 8.08
C PHE A 28 12.33 -9.76 7.01
N SER A 29 11.61 -8.66 7.10
CA SER A 29 11.59 -7.64 6.03
C SER A 29 11.18 -8.24 4.68
N ASP A 30 10.38 -9.29 4.69
CA ASP A 30 9.95 -10.02 3.50
C ASP A 30 8.76 -9.29 2.87
N SER A 31 9.06 -8.16 2.25
CA SER A 31 8.04 -7.24 1.74
C SER A 31 8.62 -6.30 0.70
N VAL A 32 7.73 -5.62 0.01
CA VAL A 32 8.07 -4.54 -0.92
C VAL A 32 7.23 -3.32 -0.56
N TYR A 33 7.71 -2.14 -0.92
CA TYR A 33 6.95 -0.93 -0.66
C TYR A 33 7.14 0.09 -1.77
N GLU A 34 6.19 1.03 -1.85
CA GLU A 34 6.28 2.20 -2.71
C GLU A 34 5.75 3.40 -1.96
N VAL A 35 6.28 4.56 -2.29
CA VAL A 35 5.82 5.83 -1.74
C VAL A 35 5.48 6.72 -2.92
N VAL A 36 4.18 7.01 -3.09
CA VAL A 36 3.70 7.75 -4.24
C VAL A 36 3.27 9.14 -3.78
N PRO A 37 3.94 10.19 -4.23
CA PRO A 37 3.53 11.54 -3.86
C PRO A 37 2.26 11.95 -4.61
N PHE A 38 1.51 12.86 -4.00
CA PHE A 38 0.39 13.47 -4.69
C PHE A 38 0.36 14.97 -4.41
N TYR A 39 -0.09 15.70 -5.40
CA TYR A 39 -0.21 17.15 -5.35
C TYR A 39 -1.57 17.53 -5.89
N ASN A 40 -2.26 18.39 -5.15
CA ASN A 40 -3.60 18.83 -5.53
C ASN A 40 -4.53 17.64 -5.78
N LYS A 41 -4.42 16.62 -4.90
CA LYS A 41 -5.18 15.36 -4.93
C LYS A 41 -4.88 14.48 -6.14
N LYS A 42 -3.81 14.76 -6.89
CA LYS A 42 -3.44 13.96 -8.05
C LYS A 42 -2.13 13.24 -7.80
N LEU A 43 -2.13 11.93 -8.04
CA LEU A 43 -0.94 11.10 -7.92
C LEU A 43 0.11 11.51 -8.95
N ILE A 44 1.37 11.54 -8.52
CA ILE A 44 2.50 11.88 -9.38
C ILE A 44 3.24 10.60 -9.73
N ASP A 45 3.45 10.37 -11.04
CA ASP A 45 4.19 9.22 -11.56
C ASP A 45 3.64 7.87 -11.09
N PHE A 46 2.32 7.77 -10.95
CA PHE A 46 1.71 6.54 -10.48
C PHE A 46 2.10 5.34 -11.34
N ASN A 47 2.09 5.48 -12.66
CA ASN A 47 2.40 4.37 -13.55
C ASN A 47 3.82 3.84 -13.34
N PHE A 48 4.77 4.74 -13.11
CA PHE A 48 6.15 4.36 -12.81
C PHE A 48 6.21 3.54 -11.52
N HIS A 49 5.54 4.02 -10.47
CA HIS A 49 5.52 3.33 -9.18
C HIS A 49 4.82 1.97 -9.29
N ALA A 50 3.73 1.89 -10.02
CA ALA A 50 3.01 0.63 -10.20
C ALA A 50 3.89 -0.41 -10.94
N LYS A 51 4.62 0.03 -11.94
CA LYS A 51 5.53 -0.86 -12.68
C LYS A 51 6.67 -1.35 -11.79
N ARG A 52 7.25 -0.46 -11.00
CA ARG A 52 8.32 -0.83 -10.09
C ARG A 52 7.82 -1.78 -9.01
N LEU A 53 6.60 -1.57 -8.52
CA LEU A 53 5.97 -2.48 -7.56
C LEU A 53 5.85 -3.88 -8.13
N LYS A 54 5.38 -4.00 -9.38
CA LYS A 54 5.28 -5.29 -10.06
C LYS A 54 6.64 -5.96 -10.17
N TYR A 55 7.66 -5.19 -10.53
CA TYR A 55 9.02 -5.69 -10.64
C TYR A 55 9.53 -6.21 -9.29
N SER A 56 9.33 -5.45 -8.23
CA SER A 56 9.78 -5.82 -6.89
C SER A 56 9.10 -7.10 -6.41
N LEU A 57 7.79 -7.22 -6.63
CA LEU A 57 7.04 -8.41 -6.25
C LEU A 57 7.56 -9.64 -7.00
N LYS A 58 7.85 -9.49 -8.27
CA LYS A 58 8.39 -10.59 -9.09
C LYS A 58 9.76 -11.02 -8.58
N GLU A 59 10.63 -10.07 -8.28
CA GLU A 59 11.99 -10.36 -7.79
C GLU A 59 11.97 -11.10 -6.47
N LEU A 60 11.05 -10.77 -5.58
CA LEU A 60 10.90 -11.46 -4.31
C LEU A 60 9.98 -12.67 -4.37
N GLN A 61 9.41 -12.95 -5.54
CA GLN A 61 8.49 -14.06 -5.74
C GLN A 61 7.30 -14.00 -4.79
N ILE A 62 6.81 -12.81 -4.53
CA ILE A 62 5.57 -12.60 -3.80
C ILE A 62 4.43 -12.62 -4.80
N GLN A 63 3.55 -13.62 -4.66
CA GLN A 63 2.47 -13.84 -5.60
C GLN A 63 1.28 -12.94 -5.28
N TYR A 64 1.39 -11.71 -5.70
CA TYR A 64 0.30 -10.73 -5.63
C TYR A 64 0.18 -10.06 -6.99
N ILE A 65 -1.02 -10.09 -7.54
CA ILE A 65 -1.26 -9.51 -8.87
C ILE A 65 -1.67 -8.05 -8.72
N VAL A 66 -0.82 -7.16 -9.19
CA VAL A 66 -1.12 -5.72 -9.19
C VAL A 66 -1.95 -5.40 -10.43
N LYS A 67 -3.17 -4.97 -10.20
CA LYS A 67 -4.03 -4.42 -11.24
C LYS A 67 -3.99 -2.91 -11.12
N GLU A 68 -3.34 -2.24 -12.08
CA GLU A 68 -3.05 -0.81 -11.95
C GLU A 68 -4.32 0.03 -11.77
N ASP A 69 -5.38 -0.31 -12.50
CA ASP A 69 -6.65 0.43 -12.39
C ASP A 69 -7.23 0.34 -10.97
N LYS A 70 -7.21 -0.85 -10.40
CA LYS A 70 -7.71 -1.06 -9.04
C LYS A 70 -6.85 -0.35 -8.02
N LEU A 71 -5.54 -0.46 -8.17
CA LEU A 71 -4.60 0.18 -7.25
C LEU A 71 -4.77 1.69 -7.27
N LYS A 72 -4.92 2.27 -8.45
CA LYS A 72 -5.15 3.71 -8.57
C LYS A 72 -6.42 4.13 -7.88
N LYS A 73 -7.50 3.36 -8.03
CA LYS A 73 -8.76 3.64 -7.35
C LYS A 73 -8.63 3.59 -5.83
N ILE A 74 -7.85 2.63 -5.32
CA ILE A 74 -7.58 2.54 -3.88
C ILE A 74 -6.84 3.78 -3.41
N PHE A 75 -5.81 4.20 -4.13
CA PHE A 75 -5.03 5.39 -3.77
C PHE A 75 -5.88 6.64 -3.81
N ASP A 76 -6.65 6.83 -4.88
CA ASP A 76 -7.53 8.00 -5.01
C ASP A 76 -8.56 8.04 -3.88
N LYS A 77 -9.10 6.89 -3.51
CA LYS A 77 -10.08 6.81 -2.43
C LYS A 77 -9.46 7.12 -1.08
N ILE A 78 -8.25 6.60 -0.81
CA ILE A 78 -7.57 6.87 0.47
C ILE A 78 -7.26 8.36 0.61
N ILE A 79 -6.85 9.01 -0.47
CA ILE A 79 -6.61 10.45 -0.48
C ILE A 79 -7.90 11.20 -0.18
N ARG A 80 -8.99 10.83 -0.85
CA ARG A 80 -10.28 11.48 -0.67
C ARG A 80 -10.82 11.31 0.75
N LEU A 81 -10.72 10.09 1.30
CA LEU A 81 -11.23 9.82 2.64
C LEU A 81 -10.45 10.57 3.72
N ASN A 82 -9.17 10.83 3.49
CA ASN A 82 -8.34 11.57 4.44
C ASN A 82 -8.41 13.08 4.24
N LYS A 83 -9.06 13.55 3.19
CA LYS A 83 -9.28 14.98 2.92
C LYS A 83 -7.98 15.77 2.89
N ILE A 84 -6.93 15.21 2.29
CA ILE A 84 -5.61 15.83 2.18
C ILE A 84 -5.40 16.20 0.71
N ARG A 85 -4.85 17.39 0.46
CA ARG A 85 -4.59 17.84 -0.91
C ARG A 85 -3.21 17.45 -1.40
N ASN A 86 -2.21 17.51 -0.52
CA ASN A 86 -0.82 17.24 -0.86
C ASN A 86 -0.23 16.30 0.15
N GLY A 87 0.57 15.36 -0.30
CA GLY A 87 1.20 14.40 0.60
C GLY A 87 1.76 13.21 -0.12
N ILE A 88 1.82 12.11 0.59
CA ILE A 88 2.30 10.83 0.05
C ILE A 88 1.32 9.72 0.39
N VAL A 89 1.25 8.72 -0.48
CA VAL A 89 0.60 7.45 -0.19
C VAL A 89 1.69 6.41 -0.03
N TYR A 90 1.78 5.83 1.14
CA TYR A 90 2.71 4.75 1.43
C TYR A 90 1.99 3.42 1.26
N LEU A 91 2.59 2.53 0.47
CA LEU A 91 2.05 1.19 0.21
C LEU A 91 3.08 0.15 0.62
N GLN A 92 2.64 -0.90 1.28
CA GLN A 92 3.51 -2.04 1.57
C GLN A 92 2.76 -3.34 1.33
N ILE A 93 3.44 -4.30 0.72
CA ILE A 93 2.92 -5.65 0.50
C ILE A 93 3.93 -6.62 1.09
N THR A 94 3.49 -7.42 2.05
CA THR A 94 4.31 -8.43 2.67
C THR A 94 3.94 -9.81 2.14
N ARG A 95 4.80 -10.80 2.38
CA ARG A 95 4.47 -12.20 2.03
C ARG A 95 3.33 -12.74 2.90
N GLY A 96 3.03 -12.06 4.00
CA GLY A 96 1.92 -12.44 4.86
C GLY A 96 2.35 -13.16 6.12
N VAL A 97 1.35 -13.70 6.81
CA VAL A 97 1.53 -14.38 8.10
C VAL A 97 1.85 -15.84 7.85
N GLN A 98 2.89 -16.32 8.54
CA GLN A 98 3.25 -17.75 8.49
C GLN A 98 3.97 -18.12 9.78
N SER A 99 3.62 -19.26 10.36
CA SER A 99 4.30 -19.79 11.55
C SER A 99 5.77 -20.03 11.26
N ARG A 100 6.58 -19.66 12.21
CA ARG A 100 8.01 -19.90 12.14
C ARG A 100 8.35 -21.34 12.37
#